data_468546cdd7b7a6812788e6d4dd1b15bd
#
_entry.id   468546cdd7b7a6812788e6d4dd1b15bd
#
_cell.length_a   1.000
_cell.length_b   1.000
_cell.length_c   1.000
_cell.angle_alpha   90.00
_cell.angle_beta   90.00
_cell.angle_gamma   90.00
#
_symmetry.space_group_name_H-M   'P 1'
#
loop_
_entity.id
_entity.type
_entity.pdbx_description
1 polymer ?
#
loop_
_entity_poly.entity_id
_entity_poly.type
_entity_poly.pdbx_seq_one_letter_code
_entity_poly.pdbx_strand_id
1 'polypeptide(L)'
;YYRFFFKNGTFRSYYQKQIIIRKNALLDIRVSNVMDYLREIANITGLKLDDGTNILKEIYNKLEFIDSDSILKKYLCSEPISKIEDTGVVIYPFGSNLSQMRAVENALHNSISIIEGPPGTGKTQTILNIIANLLIRNKTVAIVSNNNSATDNVFEKLQHYGYEYIAAQLGSGSNKKTFIDSKQTSYPDFKKDIKDGNQIWRLESTIKGQELSLKKLFKGNNKKAQLQKELSEYKTEQKYFDQFFDNTYTQIKLFKRLDKVSSDKILDFWIKLQSYIDKEKPVSWIYKLYSVFAYQIAGFDVYKRDTIELIQQLKKLYYIQKIAEIEKEIKEIDNFLVQNNFDNILKSLSDTSNTLLK
;
A
#
# COMPACT_ATOMS: atom_id res chain seq x y z
N TYR A 1 -28.06 -1.15 43.01
CA TYR A 1 -27.52 -2.02 44.03
C TYR A 1 -27.78 -3.45 43.62
N TYR A 2 -26.71 -4.23 43.26
CA TYR A 2 -26.82 -5.63 42.85
C TYR A 2 -26.08 -6.49 43.91
N ARG A 3 -26.69 -7.61 44.31
CA ARG A 3 -26.13 -8.57 45.24
C ARG A 3 -25.88 -9.90 44.53
N PHE A 4 -24.61 -10.32 44.46
CA PHE A 4 -24.19 -11.58 43.88
C PHE A 4 -23.98 -12.61 44.97
N PHE A 5 -24.68 -13.75 44.86
CA PHE A 5 -24.54 -14.88 45.75
C PHE A 5 -23.64 -15.92 45.09
N PHE A 6 -22.60 -16.33 45.78
CA PHE A 6 -21.68 -17.33 45.31
C PHE A 6 -22.08 -18.72 45.78
N LYS A 7 -21.63 -19.77 45.04
CA LYS A 7 -21.95 -21.17 45.38
C LYS A 7 -21.48 -21.60 46.80
N ASN A 8 -20.50 -20.92 47.35
CA ASN A 8 -20.00 -21.16 48.74
C ASN A 8 -20.84 -20.48 49.83
N GLY A 9 -22.01 -19.93 49.48
CA GLY A 9 -22.91 -19.29 50.46
C GLY A 9 -22.54 -17.83 50.79
N THR A 10 -21.44 -17.30 50.30
CA THR A 10 -21.07 -15.89 50.49
C THR A 10 -21.79 -14.97 49.47
N PHE A 11 -21.86 -13.69 49.79
CA PHE A 11 -22.38 -12.70 48.85
C PHE A 11 -21.49 -11.47 48.82
N ARG A 12 -21.53 -10.74 47.70
CA ARG A 12 -20.97 -9.39 47.52
C ARG A 12 -21.98 -8.47 46.92
N SER A 13 -22.00 -7.24 47.38
CA SER A 13 -22.89 -6.20 46.87
C SER A 13 -22.11 -5.15 46.08
N TYR A 14 -22.64 -4.75 44.93
CA TYR A 14 -22.02 -3.77 44.02
C TYR A 14 -23.01 -2.70 43.67
N TYR A 15 -22.54 -1.47 43.46
CA TYR A 15 -23.33 -0.42 42.84
C TYR A 15 -23.37 -0.64 41.31
N GLN A 16 -24.42 -0.16 40.67
CA GLN A 16 -24.59 -0.32 39.25
C GLN A 16 -23.38 0.16 38.43
N LYS A 17 -22.70 1.23 38.88
CA LYS A 17 -21.49 1.75 38.26
C LYS A 17 -20.26 0.81 38.33
N GLN A 18 -20.32 -0.18 39.19
CA GLN A 18 -19.23 -1.16 39.41
C GLN A 18 -19.43 -2.45 38.62
N ILE A 19 -20.54 -2.55 37.88
CA ILE A 19 -20.94 -3.78 37.18
C ILE A 19 -20.99 -3.48 35.69
N ILE A 20 -20.28 -4.28 34.88
CA ILE A 20 -20.38 -4.32 33.45
C ILE A 20 -21.00 -5.65 33.06
N ILE A 21 -22.18 -5.60 32.44
CA ILE A 21 -22.86 -6.80 31.95
C ILE A 21 -22.56 -6.91 30.46
N ARG A 22 -21.95 -8.02 30.06
CA ARG A 22 -21.68 -8.32 28.65
C ARG A 22 -22.42 -9.57 28.24
N LYS A 23 -22.98 -9.56 27.02
CA LYS A 23 -23.64 -10.73 26.47
C LYS A 23 -22.60 -11.69 25.86
N ASN A 24 -22.72 -12.97 26.16
CA ASN A 24 -21.87 -14.00 25.59
C ASN A 24 -22.45 -14.45 24.25
N ALA A 25 -21.72 -14.23 23.16
CA ALA A 25 -22.15 -14.65 21.84
C ALA A 25 -22.22 -16.17 21.66
N LEU A 26 -21.55 -16.96 22.48
CA LEU A 26 -21.65 -18.42 22.47
C LEU A 26 -23.07 -18.93 22.82
N LEU A 27 -23.95 -18.06 23.34
CA LEU A 27 -25.36 -18.35 23.56
C LEU A 27 -26.21 -18.18 22.26
N ASP A 28 -25.65 -17.57 21.22
CA ASP A 28 -26.30 -17.55 19.89
C ASP A 28 -25.99 -18.87 19.20
N ILE A 29 -27.07 -19.56 18.76
CA ILE A 29 -26.98 -20.89 18.12
C ILE A 29 -26.07 -20.89 16.88
N ARG A 30 -26.01 -19.79 16.13
CA ARG A 30 -25.16 -19.67 14.94
C ARG A 30 -23.67 -19.69 15.33
N VAL A 31 -23.30 -18.94 16.37
CA VAL A 31 -21.94 -18.90 16.91
C VAL A 31 -21.55 -20.24 17.51
N SER A 32 -22.46 -20.83 18.34
CA SER A 32 -22.23 -22.12 18.97
C SER A 32 -21.96 -23.22 17.94
N ASN A 33 -22.82 -23.35 16.93
CA ASN A 33 -22.64 -24.36 15.87
C ASN A 33 -21.29 -24.24 15.14
N VAL A 34 -20.88 -23.03 14.80
CA VAL A 34 -19.57 -22.82 14.14
C VAL A 34 -18.41 -23.15 15.10
N MET A 35 -18.52 -22.76 16.36
CA MET A 35 -17.49 -23.07 17.36
C MET A 35 -17.38 -24.56 17.64
N ASP A 36 -18.51 -25.28 17.71
CA ASP A 36 -18.51 -26.73 17.90
C ASP A 36 -17.89 -27.45 16.70
N TYR A 37 -18.20 -27.00 15.46
CA TYR A 37 -17.52 -27.48 14.27
C TYR A 37 -16.01 -27.23 14.30
N LEU A 38 -15.56 -26.04 14.69
CA LEU A 38 -14.14 -25.72 14.83
C LEU A 38 -13.45 -26.57 15.91
N ARG A 39 -14.15 -26.87 17.03
CA ARG A 39 -13.66 -27.78 18.08
C ARG A 39 -13.48 -29.20 17.56
N GLU A 40 -14.42 -29.70 16.76
CA GLU A 40 -14.31 -31.02 16.13
C GLU A 40 -13.13 -31.08 15.17
N ILE A 41 -12.97 -30.09 14.29
CA ILE A 41 -11.81 -30.00 13.39
C ILE A 41 -10.50 -29.97 14.20
N ALA A 42 -10.42 -29.17 15.26
CA ALA A 42 -9.25 -29.11 16.09
C ALA A 42 -8.91 -30.45 16.76
N ASN A 43 -9.92 -31.26 17.08
CA ASN A 43 -9.70 -32.61 17.61
C ASN A 43 -9.09 -33.56 16.56
N ILE A 44 -9.46 -33.42 15.29
CA ILE A 44 -9.03 -34.31 14.19
C ILE A 44 -7.69 -33.88 13.62
N THR A 45 -7.51 -32.58 13.35
CA THR A 45 -6.39 -32.04 12.55
C THR A 45 -5.43 -31.19 13.37
N GLY A 46 -5.58 -31.15 14.70
CA GLY A 46 -4.84 -30.23 15.54
C GLY A 46 -3.33 -30.44 15.51
N LEU A 47 -2.61 -29.32 15.52
CA LEU A 47 -1.16 -29.28 15.72
C LEU A 47 -0.82 -29.86 17.12
N LYS A 48 -0.06 -30.93 17.14
CA LYS A 48 0.42 -31.57 18.36
C LYS A 48 1.84 -31.08 18.64
N LEU A 49 2.09 -30.72 19.90
CA LEU A 49 3.44 -30.51 20.42
C LEU A 49 4.16 -31.84 20.59
N ASP A 50 5.47 -31.80 20.86
CA ASP A 50 6.30 -32.99 21.09
C ASP A 50 5.81 -33.86 22.27
N ASP A 51 5.11 -33.23 23.24
CA ASP A 51 4.46 -33.91 24.37
C ASP A 51 3.08 -34.49 24.06
N GLY A 52 2.64 -34.41 22.80
CA GLY A 52 1.33 -34.89 22.34
C GLY A 52 0.17 -33.92 22.58
N THR A 53 0.39 -32.77 23.19
CA THR A 53 -0.65 -31.78 23.48
C THR A 53 -1.18 -31.15 22.19
N ASN A 54 -2.51 -31.17 22.00
CA ASN A 54 -3.16 -30.50 20.88
C ASN A 54 -3.50 -29.06 21.25
N ILE A 55 -2.69 -28.12 20.74
CA ILE A 55 -2.77 -26.69 21.06
C ILE A 55 -4.15 -26.09 20.69
N LEU A 56 -4.66 -26.39 19.48
CA LEU A 56 -5.93 -25.83 19.03
C LEU A 56 -7.11 -26.35 19.86
N LYS A 57 -7.09 -27.63 20.19
CA LYS A 57 -8.11 -28.24 21.09
C LYS A 57 -8.14 -27.53 22.43
N GLU A 58 -6.99 -27.31 23.05
CA GLU A 58 -6.93 -26.63 24.33
C GLU A 58 -7.42 -25.17 24.25
N ILE A 59 -7.01 -24.43 23.21
CA ILE A 59 -7.40 -23.03 23.03
C ILE A 59 -8.91 -22.94 22.83
N TYR A 60 -9.50 -23.75 21.93
CA TYR A 60 -10.93 -23.68 21.67
C TYR A 60 -11.79 -24.16 22.84
N ASN A 61 -11.31 -25.11 23.63
CA ASN A 61 -12.02 -25.56 24.84
C ASN A 61 -11.95 -24.52 25.97
N LYS A 62 -10.89 -23.72 26.05
CA LYS A 62 -10.76 -22.61 27.01
C LYS A 62 -11.58 -21.37 26.61
N LEU A 63 -12.08 -21.30 25.37
CA LEU A 63 -12.89 -20.17 24.90
C LEU A 63 -14.33 -20.30 25.40
N GLU A 64 -14.59 -19.79 26.62
CA GLU A 64 -15.90 -19.83 27.28
C GLU A 64 -16.74 -18.57 27.07
N PHE A 65 -16.14 -17.50 26.54
CA PHE A 65 -16.78 -16.21 26.35
C PHE A 65 -16.33 -15.53 25.06
N ILE A 66 -17.30 -15.13 24.25
CA ILE A 66 -17.12 -14.23 23.10
C ILE A 66 -18.07 -13.05 23.30
N ASP A 67 -17.53 -11.84 23.33
CA ASP A 67 -18.35 -10.64 23.46
C ASP A 67 -19.28 -10.50 22.22
N SER A 68 -20.57 -10.21 22.46
CA SER A 68 -21.57 -10.07 21.41
C SER A 68 -21.27 -8.94 20.43
N ASP A 69 -20.49 -7.95 20.86
CA ASP A 69 -20.11 -6.82 20.01
C ASP A 69 -18.74 -7.00 19.35
N SER A 70 -18.06 -8.15 19.62
CA SER A 70 -16.75 -8.44 19.06
C SER A 70 -16.79 -8.70 17.56
N ILE A 71 -15.65 -8.39 16.90
CA ILE A 71 -15.44 -8.72 15.49
C ILE A 71 -15.46 -10.24 15.27
N LEU A 72 -14.98 -11.02 16.24
CA LEU A 72 -15.03 -12.49 16.17
C LEU A 72 -16.47 -13.00 16.02
N LYS A 73 -17.41 -12.46 16.79
CA LYS A 73 -18.84 -12.82 16.66
C LYS A 73 -19.37 -12.48 15.27
N LYS A 74 -19.08 -11.28 14.76
CA LYS A 74 -19.51 -10.88 13.41
C LYS A 74 -18.95 -11.82 12.34
N TYR A 75 -17.67 -12.19 12.47
CA TYR A 75 -17.02 -13.12 11.56
C TYR A 75 -17.68 -14.52 11.61
N LEU A 76 -17.90 -15.07 12.80
CA LEU A 76 -18.51 -16.39 12.99
C LEU A 76 -19.95 -16.45 12.47
N CYS A 77 -20.69 -15.34 12.53
CA CYS A 77 -22.07 -15.24 12.02
C CYS A 77 -22.16 -14.77 10.58
N SER A 78 -21.06 -14.54 9.88
CA SER A 78 -21.04 -13.92 8.55
C SER A 78 -21.78 -12.57 8.49
N GLU A 79 -21.75 -11.80 9.58
CA GLU A 79 -22.37 -10.48 9.66
C GLU A 79 -21.50 -9.42 8.97
N PRO A 80 -22.09 -8.37 8.38
CA PRO A 80 -21.31 -7.28 7.80
C PRO A 80 -20.35 -6.64 8.79
N ILE A 81 -19.10 -6.49 8.39
CA ILE A 81 -18.08 -5.81 9.19
C ILE A 81 -18.24 -4.31 8.97
N SER A 82 -18.55 -3.57 10.03
CA SER A 82 -18.75 -2.13 9.99
C SER A 82 -17.42 -1.37 9.85
N LYS A 83 -17.48 -0.22 9.18
CA LYS A 83 -16.40 0.76 9.23
C LYS A 83 -16.36 1.42 10.60
N ILE A 84 -15.18 1.87 10.97
CA ILE A 84 -14.94 2.65 12.19
C ILE A 84 -14.96 4.12 11.78
N GLU A 85 -15.81 4.93 12.41
CA GLU A 85 -15.76 6.37 12.26
C GLU A 85 -14.60 6.91 13.12
N ASP A 86 -13.50 7.24 12.46
CA ASP A 86 -12.34 7.88 13.06
C ASP A 86 -12.10 9.23 12.39
N THR A 87 -12.22 10.29 13.16
CA THR A 87 -12.00 11.68 12.71
C THR A 87 -10.62 12.21 13.09
N GLY A 88 -9.81 11.40 13.77
CA GLY A 88 -8.48 11.77 14.22
C GLY A 88 -7.51 12.00 13.07
N VAL A 89 -6.46 12.77 13.35
CA VAL A 89 -5.34 12.92 12.41
C VAL A 89 -4.63 11.58 12.23
N VAL A 90 -4.16 11.31 11.01
CA VAL A 90 -3.32 10.14 10.74
C VAL A 90 -1.87 10.58 10.69
N ILE A 91 -1.00 9.93 11.48
CA ILE A 91 0.42 10.25 11.58
C ILE A 91 1.30 9.19 10.91
N TYR A 92 2.45 9.63 10.42
CA TYR A 92 3.41 8.77 9.70
C TYR A 92 4.85 8.97 10.22
N PRO A 93 5.11 8.75 11.52
CA PRO A 93 6.40 9.05 12.14
C PRO A 93 7.56 8.26 11.55
N PHE A 94 7.30 7.12 10.95
CA PHE A 94 8.33 6.24 10.38
C PHE A 94 8.48 6.40 8.86
N GLY A 95 7.92 7.49 8.29
CA GLY A 95 7.85 7.69 6.84
C GLY A 95 6.80 6.81 6.16
N SER A 96 6.45 7.13 4.92
CA SER A 96 5.45 6.37 4.16
C SER A 96 5.48 6.71 2.68
N ASN A 97 4.96 5.81 1.86
CA ASN A 97 4.56 6.07 0.49
C ASN A 97 3.02 6.02 0.35
N LEU A 98 2.49 6.32 -0.83
CA LEU A 98 1.05 6.41 -1.02
C LEU A 98 0.30 5.10 -0.70
N SER A 99 0.86 3.93 -1.06
CA SER A 99 0.23 2.64 -0.77
C SER A 99 0.26 2.32 0.73
N GLN A 100 1.36 2.64 1.40
CA GLN A 100 1.49 2.51 2.85
C GLN A 100 0.53 3.46 3.60
N MET A 101 0.39 4.72 3.15
CA MET A 101 -0.59 5.66 3.71
C MET A 101 -2.01 5.10 3.61
N ARG A 102 -2.41 4.60 2.44
CA ARG A 102 -3.71 3.95 2.26
C ARG A 102 -3.90 2.73 3.15
N ALA A 103 -2.85 1.91 3.33
CA ALA A 103 -2.90 0.75 4.20
C ALA A 103 -3.11 1.14 5.67
N VAL A 104 -2.42 2.18 6.15
CA VAL A 104 -2.61 2.74 7.49
C VAL A 104 -4.03 3.29 7.66
N GLU A 105 -4.51 4.11 6.72
CA GLU A 105 -5.87 4.66 6.74
C GLU A 105 -6.93 3.53 6.76
N ASN A 106 -6.78 2.52 5.91
CA ASN A 106 -7.68 1.38 5.88
C ASN A 106 -7.69 0.60 7.20
N ALA A 107 -6.52 0.43 7.85
CA ALA A 107 -6.44 -0.24 9.13
C ALA A 107 -7.13 0.54 10.25
N LEU A 108 -7.15 1.88 10.18
CA LEU A 108 -7.79 2.74 11.17
C LEU A 108 -9.31 2.85 10.97
N HIS A 109 -9.77 2.82 9.72
CA HIS A 109 -11.18 3.00 9.38
C HIS A 109 -11.98 1.70 9.24
N ASN A 110 -11.34 0.55 9.34
CA ASN A 110 -12.00 -0.76 9.24
C ASN A 110 -11.68 -1.64 10.43
N SER A 111 -12.65 -2.39 10.88
CA SER A 111 -12.46 -3.35 11.99
C SER A 111 -11.57 -4.54 11.60
N ILE A 112 -11.48 -4.86 10.32
CA ILE A 112 -10.54 -5.83 9.76
C ILE A 112 -9.89 -5.21 8.51
N SER A 113 -8.58 -5.32 8.41
CA SER A 113 -7.82 -4.89 7.25
C SER A 113 -6.75 -5.94 6.92
N ILE A 114 -6.64 -6.29 5.64
CA ILE A 114 -5.63 -7.22 5.13
C ILE A 114 -4.60 -6.40 4.35
N ILE A 115 -3.33 -6.54 4.72
CA ILE A 115 -2.21 -5.84 4.09
C ILE A 115 -1.27 -6.86 3.48
N GLU A 116 -1.25 -6.93 2.17
CA GLU A 116 -0.38 -7.81 1.40
C GLU A 116 0.75 -7.03 0.72
N GLY A 117 1.86 -7.68 0.53
CA GLY A 117 2.99 -7.11 -0.22
C GLY A 117 4.19 -8.05 -0.23
N PRO A 118 4.96 -8.09 -1.32
CA PRO A 118 6.20 -8.86 -1.39
C PRO A 118 7.25 -8.37 -0.37
N PRO A 119 8.31 -9.13 -0.12
CA PRO A 119 9.44 -8.67 0.69
C PRO A 119 9.99 -7.33 0.17
N GLY A 120 10.41 -6.44 1.08
CA GLY A 120 10.98 -5.14 0.72
C GLY A 120 9.97 -4.01 0.46
N THR A 121 8.65 -4.26 0.46
CA THR A 121 7.62 -3.22 0.23
C THR A 121 7.33 -2.33 1.44
N GLY A 122 8.03 -2.53 2.56
CA GLY A 122 7.88 -1.72 3.77
C GLY A 122 6.70 -2.12 4.66
N LYS A 123 6.28 -3.40 4.66
CA LYS A 123 5.22 -3.90 5.56
C LYS A 123 5.48 -3.56 7.03
N THR A 124 6.72 -3.78 7.52
CA THR A 124 7.10 -3.45 8.91
C THR A 124 6.92 -1.96 9.19
N GLN A 125 7.29 -1.09 8.25
CA GLN A 125 7.10 0.37 8.37
C GLN A 125 5.61 0.74 8.45
N THR A 126 4.77 0.07 7.66
CA THR A 126 3.30 0.23 7.73
C THR A 126 2.76 -0.20 9.10
N ILE A 127 3.22 -1.33 9.64
CA ILE A 127 2.85 -1.82 10.97
C ILE A 127 3.23 -0.80 12.05
N LEU A 128 4.45 -0.25 12.00
CA LEU A 128 4.91 0.77 12.95
C LEU A 128 4.03 2.02 12.90
N ASN A 129 3.65 2.49 11.71
CA ASN A 129 2.74 3.63 11.57
C ASN A 129 1.34 3.31 12.12
N ILE A 130 0.83 2.09 11.93
CA ILE A 130 -0.45 1.66 12.53
C ILE A 130 -0.34 1.68 14.07
N ILE A 131 0.73 1.13 14.64
CA ILE A 131 0.98 1.16 16.08
C ILE A 131 0.97 2.59 16.61
N ALA A 132 1.74 3.49 15.99
CA ALA A 132 1.78 4.91 16.37
C ALA A 132 0.39 5.55 16.38
N ASN A 133 -0.38 5.31 15.34
CA ASN A 133 -1.74 5.84 15.23
C ASN A 133 -2.70 5.28 16.28
N LEU A 134 -2.57 4.01 16.64
CA LEU A 134 -3.37 3.40 17.71
C LEU A 134 -2.97 3.93 19.09
N LEU A 135 -1.69 4.18 19.32
CA LEU A 135 -1.19 4.75 20.59
C LEU A 135 -1.71 6.16 20.84
N ILE A 136 -1.66 7.06 19.85
CA ILE A 136 -2.22 8.42 20.02
C ILE A 136 -3.74 8.41 20.22
N ARG A 137 -4.41 7.32 19.90
CA ARG A 137 -5.84 7.07 20.16
C ARG A 137 -6.08 6.32 21.47
N ASN A 138 -5.07 6.22 22.35
CA ASN A 138 -5.12 5.48 23.63
C ASN A 138 -5.60 4.02 23.45
N LYS A 139 -5.20 3.36 22.36
CA LYS A 139 -5.50 1.95 22.12
C LYS A 139 -4.31 1.08 22.52
N THR A 140 -4.61 -0.07 23.11
CA THR A 140 -3.61 -1.13 23.31
C THR A 140 -3.48 -1.96 22.04
N VAL A 141 -2.24 -2.40 21.73
CA VAL A 141 -1.92 -3.14 20.51
C VAL A 141 -1.26 -4.46 20.88
N ALA A 142 -1.70 -5.55 20.25
CA ALA A 142 -1.02 -6.84 20.32
C ALA A 142 -0.50 -7.22 18.93
N ILE A 143 0.79 -7.55 18.84
CA ILE A 143 1.43 -8.06 17.64
C ILE A 143 1.66 -9.55 17.85
N VAL A 144 1.06 -10.37 16.98
CA VAL A 144 1.16 -11.82 17.06
C VAL A 144 1.68 -12.39 15.75
N SER A 145 2.53 -13.40 15.84
CA SER A 145 3.09 -14.12 14.71
C SER A 145 3.36 -15.58 15.08
N ASN A 146 3.36 -16.46 14.09
CA ASN A 146 3.78 -17.85 14.24
C ASN A 146 5.29 -17.97 14.44
N ASN A 147 6.06 -16.94 14.10
CA ASN A 147 7.51 -16.90 14.20
C ASN A 147 7.94 -15.71 15.09
N ASN A 148 8.73 -15.98 16.11
CA ASN A 148 9.27 -14.96 17.00
C ASN A 148 10.11 -13.92 16.25
N SER A 149 10.87 -14.33 15.23
CA SER A 149 11.69 -13.39 14.44
C SER A 149 10.89 -12.27 13.77
N ALA A 150 9.62 -12.51 13.44
CA ALA A 150 8.75 -11.48 12.86
C ALA A 150 8.33 -10.42 13.90
N THR A 151 8.06 -10.85 15.13
CA THR A 151 7.76 -9.94 16.26
C THR A 151 9.01 -9.21 16.72
N ASP A 152 10.15 -9.90 16.75
CA ASP A 152 11.44 -9.33 17.13
C ASP A 152 11.86 -8.23 16.15
N ASN A 153 11.65 -8.44 14.85
CA ASN A 153 11.92 -7.40 13.82
C ASN A 153 11.13 -6.11 14.08
N VAL A 154 9.86 -6.22 14.51
CA VAL A 154 9.07 -5.02 14.86
C VAL A 154 9.63 -4.35 16.13
N PHE A 155 10.01 -5.13 17.13
CA PHE A 155 10.61 -4.61 18.37
C PHE A 155 11.96 -3.93 18.10
N GLU A 156 12.87 -4.56 17.35
CA GLU A 156 14.15 -3.97 16.94
C GLU A 156 13.98 -2.65 16.20
N LYS A 157 12.95 -2.55 15.34
CA LYS A 157 12.62 -1.28 14.67
C LYS A 157 12.14 -0.22 15.65
N LEU A 158 11.27 -0.56 16.60
CA LEU A 158 10.86 0.36 17.67
C LEU A 158 12.07 0.84 18.46
N GLN A 159 12.97 -0.07 18.83
CA GLN A 159 14.22 0.24 19.53
C GLN A 159 15.12 1.16 18.72
N HIS A 160 15.29 0.90 17.43
CA HIS A 160 16.07 1.78 16.53
C HIS A 160 15.55 3.22 16.50
N TYR A 161 14.22 3.40 16.65
CA TYR A 161 13.59 4.72 16.71
C TYR A 161 13.47 5.27 18.16
N GLY A 162 13.94 4.55 19.17
CA GLY A 162 13.88 4.97 20.58
C GLY A 162 12.51 4.82 21.23
N TYR A 163 11.67 3.91 20.72
CA TYR A 163 10.32 3.64 21.23
C TYR A 163 10.19 2.28 21.92
N GLU A 164 11.29 1.63 22.32
CA GLU A 164 11.26 0.32 22.98
C GLU A 164 10.45 0.31 24.29
N TYR A 165 10.38 1.45 24.97
CA TYR A 165 9.67 1.60 26.24
C TYR A 165 8.14 1.42 26.13
N ILE A 166 7.56 1.48 24.92
CA ILE A 166 6.12 1.25 24.70
C ILE A 166 5.78 -0.22 24.49
N ALA A 167 6.75 -1.12 24.39
CA ALA A 167 6.53 -2.49 23.96
C ALA A 167 6.99 -3.51 25.02
N ALA A 168 6.21 -4.58 25.19
CA ALA A 168 6.53 -5.72 26.01
C ALA A 168 6.61 -6.98 25.15
N GLN A 169 7.75 -7.68 25.16
CA GLN A 169 7.92 -8.97 24.49
C GLN A 169 7.40 -10.09 25.39
N LEU A 170 6.24 -10.65 25.08
CA LEU A 170 5.54 -11.64 25.92
C LEU A 170 5.34 -13.00 25.24
N GLY A 171 5.91 -13.20 24.03
CA GLY A 171 5.61 -14.34 23.17
C GLY A 171 6.01 -15.71 23.71
N SER A 172 7.11 -15.79 24.46
CA SER A 172 7.59 -17.05 25.07
C SER A 172 7.68 -16.96 26.57
N GLY A 173 7.74 -18.10 27.26
CA GLY A 173 7.97 -18.15 28.70
C GLY A 173 9.30 -17.51 29.12
N SER A 174 10.36 -17.68 28.33
CA SER A 174 11.65 -17.04 28.49
C SER A 174 11.55 -15.52 28.34
N ASN A 175 10.88 -15.02 27.27
CA ASN A 175 10.71 -13.60 27.05
C ASN A 175 9.91 -12.94 28.18
N LYS A 176 8.82 -13.58 28.65
CA LYS A 176 8.06 -13.11 29.81
C LYS A 176 8.92 -12.97 31.05
N LYS A 177 9.74 -13.99 31.35
CA LYS A 177 10.64 -13.98 32.51
C LYS A 177 11.67 -12.86 32.35
N THR A 178 12.31 -12.75 31.18
CA THR A 178 13.28 -11.70 30.90
C THR A 178 12.65 -10.30 31.03
N PHE A 179 11.41 -10.09 30.53
CA PHE A 179 10.70 -8.82 30.65
C PHE A 179 10.37 -8.48 32.11
N ILE A 180 9.98 -9.45 32.90
CA ILE A 180 9.66 -9.25 34.34
C ILE A 180 10.93 -9.02 35.17
N ASP A 181 11.98 -9.80 34.91
CA ASP A 181 13.24 -9.76 35.64
C ASP A 181 14.15 -8.61 35.20
N SER A 182 14.07 -8.19 33.93
CA SER A 182 14.77 -6.99 33.47
C SER A 182 14.16 -5.80 34.18
N LYS A 183 14.96 -5.01 34.87
CA LYS A 183 14.56 -3.66 35.28
C LYS A 183 14.03 -2.98 34.02
N GLN A 184 12.73 -2.65 34.01
CA GLN A 184 12.14 -1.92 32.90
C GLN A 184 13.07 -0.77 32.52
N THR A 185 13.39 -0.66 31.24
CA THR A 185 14.19 0.43 30.71
C THR A 185 13.68 1.74 31.29
N SER A 186 14.57 2.61 31.73
CA SER A 186 14.17 3.90 32.27
C SER A 186 13.28 4.62 31.26
N TYR A 187 12.08 4.95 31.69
CA TYR A 187 11.17 5.73 30.84
C TYR A 187 11.82 7.07 30.48
N PRO A 188 11.65 7.57 29.27
CA PRO A 188 12.08 8.92 28.91
C PRO A 188 11.47 9.97 29.85
N ASP A 189 12.18 11.07 30.07
CA ASP A 189 11.64 12.20 30.81
C ASP A 189 10.62 12.95 29.94
N PHE A 190 9.36 12.57 30.03
CA PHE A 190 8.26 13.17 29.25
C PHE A 190 7.92 14.60 29.66
N LYS A 191 8.48 15.15 30.73
CA LYS A 191 8.15 16.52 31.19
C LYS A 191 8.48 17.59 30.15
N LYS A 192 9.49 17.33 29.32
CA LYS A 192 9.90 18.25 28.24
C LYS A 192 9.04 18.15 26.98
N ASP A 193 8.29 17.07 26.84
CA ASP A 193 7.51 16.74 25.64
C ASP A 193 6.01 16.99 25.83
N ILE A 194 5.58 17.43 27.02
CA ILE A 194 4.19 17.77 27.31
C ILE A 194 3.78 18.98 26.45
N LYS A 195 2.79 18.77 25.60
CA LYS A 195 2.24 19.80 24.70
C LYS A 195 0.88 20.27 25.20
N ASP A 196 0.64 21.57 25.11
CA ASP A 196 -0.68 22.11 25.35
C ASP A 196 -1.65 21.84 24.18
N GLY A 197 -2.94 22.03 24.40
CA GLY A 197 -3.96 21.79 23.38
C GLY A 197 -3.79 22.62 22.10
N ASN A 198 -3.24 23.84 22.19
CA ASN A 198 -2.98 24.69 21.04
C ASN A 198 -1.80 24.15 20.21
N GLN A 199 -0.76 23.64 20.86
CA GLN A 199 0.39 23.03 20.20
C GLN A 199 -0.05 21.74 19.47
N ILE A 200 -0.82 20.89 20.13
CA ILE A 200 -1.39 19.67 19.52
C ILE A 200 -2.23 20.04 18.30
N TRP A 201 -3.15 20.98 18.42
CA TRP A 201 -4.00 21.41 17.31
C TRP A 201 -3.19 21.95 16.11
N ARG A 202 -2.12 22.71 16.37
CA ARG A 202 -1.23 23.22 15.31
C ARG A 202 -0.52 22.08 14.59
N LEU A 203 0.01 21.10 15.33
CA LEU A 203 0.65 19.92 14.75
C LEU A 203 -0.32 19.11 13.89
N GLU A 204 -1.52 18.85 14.39
CA GLU A 204 -2.56 18.12 13.64
C GLU A 204 -2.97 18.87 12.37
N SER A 205 -3.16 20.18 12.44
CA SER A 205 -3.49 21.01 11.27
C SER A 205 -2.38 21.00 10.23
N THR A 206 -1.12 21.04 10.68
CA THR A 206 0.05 20.97 9.81
C THR A 206 0.13 19.60 9.12
N ILE A 207 -0.03 18.50 9.86
CA ILE A 207 -0.03 17.13 9.33
C ILE A 207 -1.12 16.97 8.27
N LYS A 208 -2.35 17.42 8.54
CA LYS A 208 -3.46 17.36 7.57
C LYS A 208 -3.15 18.12 6.28
N GLY A 209 -2.55 19.30 6.38
CA GLY A 209 -2.14 20.10 5.22
C GLY A 209 -1.04 19.41 4.39
N GLN A 210 -0.02 18.86 5.06
CA GLN A 210 1.07 18.11 4.44
C GLN A 210 0.56 16.83 3.75
N GLU A 211 -0.29 16.07 4.42
CA GLU A 211 -0.91 14.86 3.89
C GLU A 211 -1.71 15.14 2.60
N LEU A 212 -2.52 16.20 2.61
CA LEU A 212 -3.32 16.59 1.44
C LEU A 212 -2.46 16.98 0.25
N SER A 213 -1.36 17.69 0.50
CA SER A 213 -0.37 18.08 -0.51
C SER A 213 0.33 16.85 -1.08
N LEU A 214 0.81 15.96 -0.21
CA LEU A 214 1.50 14.72 -0.61
C LEU A 214 0.62 13.78 -1.41
N LYS A 215 -0.67 13.64 -1.07
CA LYS A 215 -1.61 12.79 -1.85
C LYS A 215 -1.71 13.22 -3.33
N LYS A 216 -1.60 14.53 -3.61
CA LYS A 216 -1.56 15.05 -4.99
C LYS A 216 -0.23 14.75 -5.66
N LEU A 217 0.88 14.96 -4.95
CA LEU A 217 2.23 14.77 -5.47
C LEU A 217 2.57 13.30 -5.71
N PHE A 218 2.09 12.40 -4.85
CA PHE A 218 2.26 10.95 -5.04
C PHE A 218 1.63 10.42 -6.33
N LYS A 219 0.53 11.02 -6.80
CA LYS A 219 -0.05 10.64 -8.10
C LYS A 219 0.94 10.93 -9.24
N GLY A 220 1.59 12.08 -9.20
CA GLY A 220 2.65 12.43 -10.14
C GLY A 220 3.82 11.46 -10.06
N ASN A 221 4.32 11.18 -8.85
CA ASN A 221 5.44 10.27 -8.65
C ASN A 221 5.15 8.83 -9.13
N ASN A 222 3.93 8.32 -8.89
CA ASN A 222 3.53 7.01 -9.40
C ASN A 222 3.44 7.00 -10.93
N LYS A 223 2.92 8.07 -11.55
CA LYS A 223 2.89 8.19 -13.01
C LYS A 223 4.30 8.20 -13.59
N LYS A 224 5.23 8.92 -12.96
CA LYS A 224 6.64 8.90 -13.34
C LYS A 224 7.22 7.48 -13.32
N ALA A 225 6.98 6.70 -12.26
CA ALA A 225 7.47 5.33 -12.15
C ALA A 225 6.91 4.43 -13.27
N GLN A 226 5.62 4.59 -13.63
CA GLN A 226 5.02 3.87 -14.76
C GLN A 226 5.67 4.26 -16.09
N LEU A 227 5.86 5.55 -16.35
CA LEU A 227 6.52 6.04 -17.54
C LEU A 227 7.98 5.59 -17.63
N GLN A 228 8.70 5.51 -16.53
CA GLN A 228 10.07 4.99 -16.50
C GLN A 228 10.13 3.51 -16.89
N LYS A 229 9.16 2.71 -16.44
CA LYS A 229 9.03 1.31 -16.85
C LYS A 229 8.73 1.22 -18.35
N GLU A 230 7.73 1.95 -18.82
CA GLU A 230 7.36 2.03 -20.24
C GLU A 230 8.54 2.47 -21.11
N LEU A 231 9.29 3.48 -20.66
CA LEU A 231 10.51 3.94 -21.33
C LEU A 231 11.55 2.83 -21.48
N SER A 232 11.76 2.05 -20.43
CA SER A 232 12.69 0.91 -20.45
C SER A 232 12.25 -0.17 -21.44
N GLU A 233 10.95 -0.45 -21.52
CA GLU A 233 10.36 -1.39 -22.45
C GLU A 233 10.58 -0.92 -23.90
N TYR A 234 10.22 0.32 -24.25
CA TYR A 234 10.42 0.87 -25.59
C TYR A 234 11.89 0.97 -25.98
N LYS A 235 12.79 1.33 -25.08
CA LYS A 235 14.25 1.32 -25.36
C LYS A 235 14.76 -0.10 -25.64
N THR A 236 14.22 -1.09 -24.96
CA THR A 236 14.57 -2.48 -25.22
C THR A 236 14.05 -2.94 -26.57
N GLU A 237 12.79 -2.64 -26.90
CA GLU A 237 12.21 -2.95 -28.21
C GLU A 237 12.96 -2.26 -29.34
N GLN A 238 13.28 -0.96 -29.20
CA GLN A 238 14.07 -0.24 -30.18
C GLN A 238 15.42 -0.87 -30.41
N LYS A 239 16.12 -1.27 -29.32
CA LYS A 239 17.42 -1.94 -29.42
C LYS A 239 17.35 -3.25 -30.24
N TYR A 240 16.32 -4.08 -29.99
CA TYR A 240 16.12 -5.30 -30.76
C TYR A 240 15.74 -4.99 -32.20
N PHE A 241 14.86 -4.02 -32.43
CA PHE A 241 14.51 -3.58 -33.78
C PHE A 241 15.73 -3.11 -34.56
N ASP A 242 16.61 -2.29 -33.98
CA ASP A 242 17.82 -1.76 -34.61
C ASP A 242 18.83 -2.86 -34.96
N GLN A 243 18.85 -4.00 -34.23
CA GLN A 243 19.69 -5.17 -34.56
C GLN A 243 19.26 -5.88 -35.85
N PHE A 244 17.96 -5.86 -36.16
CA PHE A 244 17.37 -6.51 -37.35
C PHE A 244 17.07 -5.52 -38.46
N PHE A 245 17.25 -4.21 -38.20
CA PHE A 245 17.00 -3.17 -39.19
C PHE A 245 18.14 -3.16 -40.22
N ASP A 246 17.75 -3.30 -41.50
CA ASP A 246 18.71 -3.21 -42.57
C ASP A 246 19.12 -1.75 -42.83
N ASN A 247 20.33 -1.37 -42.38
CA ASN A 247 20.86 -0.02 -42.53
C ASN A 247 21.29 0.31 -43.93
N THR A 248 21.12 -0.59 -44.91
CA THR A 248 21.38 -0.31 -46.34
C THR A 248 20.37 0.67 -46.92
N TYR A 249 19.21 0.84 -46.28
CA TYR A 249 18.19 1.80 -46.74
C TYR A 249 18.61 3.24 -46.49
N THR A 250 18.56 4.05 -47.48
CA THR A 250 18.87 5.49 -47.41
C THR A 250 17.84 6.18 -46.53
N GLN A 251 18.28 6.92 -45.50
CA GLN A 251 17.36 7.69 -44.65
C GLN A 251 16.61 8.74 -45.47
N ILE A 252 15.30 8.67 -45.46
CA ILE A 252 14.43 9.62 -46.14
C ILE A 252 13.83 10.57 -45.10
N LYS A 253 13.69 11.82 -45.49
CA LYS A 253 12.90 12.79 -44.73
C LYS A 253 11.40 12.50 -44.95
N LEU A 254 10.83 11.64 -44.13
CA LEU A 254 9.42 11.24 -44.25
C LEU A 254 8.45 12.35 -43.85
N PHE A 255 8.78 13.18 -42.89
CA PHE A 255 7.93 14.23 -42.36
C PHE A 255 8.54 15.60 -42.61
N LYS A 256 7.69 16.61 -42.87
CA LYS A 256 8.15 18.00 -42.99
C LYS A 256 8.84 18.47 -41.71
N ARG A 257 8.24 18.15 -40.55
CA ARG A 257 8.74 18.46 -39.22
C ARG A 257 8.38 17.30 -38.27
N LEU A 258 9.35 16.43 -38.02
CA LEU A 258 9.16 15.26 -37.16
C LEU A 258 8.85 15.67 -35.70
N ASP A 259 9.44 16.77 -35.24
CA ASP A 259 9.21 17.34 -33.90
C ASP A 259 7.76 17.76 -33.63
N LYS A 260 6.93 17.87 -34.68
CA LYS A 260 5.50 18.22 -34.60
C LYS A 260 4.55 17.03 -34.82
N VAL A 261 5.10 15.85 -35.09
CA VAL A 261 4.31 14.66 -35.36
C VAL A 261 4.37 13.74 -34.16
N SER A 262 3.22 13.44 -33.57
CA SER A 262 3.18 12.52 -32.40
C SER A 262 3.44 11.07 -32.82
N SER A 263 3.94 10.26 -31.88
CA SER A 263 4.13 8.82 -32.08
C SER A 263 2.84 8.13 -32.52
N ASP A 264 1.69 8.52 -32.00
CA ASP A 264 0.38 7.97 -32.37
C ASP A 264 0.04 8.21 -33.84
N LYS A 265 0.39 9.38 -34.39
CA LYS A 265 0.21 9.68 -35.82
C LYS A 265 1.12 8.83 -36.68
N ILE A 266 2.35 8.60 -36.26
CA ILE A 266 3.29 7.73 -36.96
C ILE A 266 2.76 6.30 -36.96
N LEU A 267 2.27 5.83 -35.82
CA LEU A 267 1.67 4.50 -35.67
C LEU A 267 0.43 4.33 -36.56
N ASP A 268 -0.50 5.30 -36.55
CA ASP A 268 -1.70 5.24 -37.36
C ASP A 268 -1.35 5.20 -38.86
N PHE A 269 -0.36 5.99 -39.29
CA PHE A 269 0.12 5.98 -40.65
C PHE A 269 0.76 4.63 -41.03
N TRP A 270 1.58 4.08 -40.16
CA TRP A 270 2.16 2.74 -40.33
C TRP A 270 1.08 1.66 -40.46
N ILE A 271 0.13 1.59 -39.51
CA ILE A 271 -0.96 0.59 -39.55
C ILE A 271 -1.75 0.66 -40.84
N LYS A 272 -2.04 1.87 -41.34
CA LYS A 272 -2.77 2.06 -42.61
C LYS A 272 -1.95 1.60 -43.80
N LEU A 273 -0.66 1.88 -43.86
CA LEU A 273 0.21 1.36 -44.91
C LEU A 273 0.31 -0.16 -44.89
N GLN A 274 0.45 -0.74 -43.67
CA GLN A 274 0.46 -2.19 -43.49
C GLN A 274 -0.82 -2.82 -44.08
N SER A 275 -1.97 -2.21 -43.86
CA SER A 275 -3.25 -2.71 -44.39
C SER A 275 -3.35 -2.73 -45.93
N TYR A 276 -2.56 -1.91 -46.65
CA TYR A 276 -2.47 -2.00 -48.10
C TYR A 276 -1.63 -3.18 -48.55
N ILE A 277 -0.53 -3.51 -47.83
CA ILE A 277 0.29 -4.70 -48.08
C ILE A 277 -0.54 -5.95 -47.83
N ASP A 278 -1.18 -6.03 -46.69
CA ASP A 278 -1.96 -7.23 -46.27
C ASP A 278 -3.12 -7.53 -47.24
N LYS A 279 -3.62 -6.52 -47.95
CA LYS A 279 -4.67 -6.64 -48.97
C LYS A 279 -4.11 -6.75 -50.40
N GLU A 280 -2.80 -6.78 -50.56
CA GLU A 280 -2.12 -6.81 -51.86
C GLU A 280 -2.58 -5.69 -52.82
N LYS A 281 -2.92 -4.51 -52.25
CA LYS A 281 -3.43 -3.37 -53.00
C LYS A 281 -2.42 -2.22 -53.04
N PRO A 282 -2.27 -1.54 -54.17
CA PRO A 282 -1.45 -0.34 -54.23
C PRO A 282 -2.06 0.79 -53.38
N VAL A 283 -1.21 1.61 -52.81
CA VAL A 283 -1.66 2.76 -51.99
C VAL A 283 -2.44 3.75 -52.91
N SER A 284 -3.70 3.98 -52.56
CA SER A 284 -4.59 4.87 -53.32
C SER A 284 -4.05 6.30 -53.41
N TRP A 285 -4.21 6.94 -54.56
CA TRP A 285 -3.78 8.33 -54.76
C TRP A 285 -4.49 9.31 -53.82
N ILE A 286 -5.76 9.05 -53.49
CA ILE A 286 -6.54 9.85 -52.55
C ILE A 286 -5.90 9.74 -51.14
N TYR A 287 -5.47 8.54 -50.77
CA TYR A 287 -4.80 8.34 -49.48
C TYR A 287 -3.41 9.01 -49.46
N LYS A 288 -2.68 8.99 -50.58
CA LYS A 288 -1.40 9.72 -50.69
C LYS A 288 -1.60 11.23 -50.46
N LEU A 289 -2.64 11.80 -51.06
CA LEU A 289 -3.00 13.22 -50.88
C LEU A 289 -3.41 13.51 -49.42
N TYR A 290 -4.28 12.69 -48.86
CA TYR A 290 -4.71 12.79 -47.46
C TYR A 290 -3.51 12.75 -46.50
N SER A 291 -2.57 11.84 -46.70
CA SER A 291 -1.42 11.64 -45.83
C SER A 291 -0.49 12.85 -45.74
N VAL A 292 -0.33 13.59 -46.83
CA VAL A 292 0.47 14.82 -46.85
C VAL A 292 -0.10 15.88 -45.90
N PHE A 293 -1.42 15.95 -45.78
CA PHE A 293 -2.09 16.91 -44.89
C PHE A 293 -2.25 16.34 -43.47
N ALA A 294 -2.74 15.11 -43.32
CA ALA A 294 -3.05 14.51 -42.02
C ALA A 294 -1.80 14.17 -41.19
N TYR A 295 -0.79 13.61 -41.85
CA TYR A 295 0.45 13.18 -41.20
C TYR A 295 1.65 14.10 -41.42
N GLN A 296 1.45 15.20 -42.18
CA GLN A 296 2.52 16.17 -42.53
C GLN A 296 3.70 15.53 -43.27
N ILE A 297 3.41 14.62 -44.20
CA ILE A 297 4.45 13.94 -44.98
C ILE A 297 5.16 14.94 -45.87
N ALA A 298 6.46 14.72 -46.10
CA ALA A 298 7.31 15.67 -46.83
C ALA A 298 6.88 15.87 -48.29
N GLY A 299 6.30 14.85 -48.95
CA GLY A 299 5.81 14.93 -50.30
C GLY A 299 5.46 13.55 -50.88
N PHE A 300 4.99 13.54 -52.15
CA PHE A 300 4.64 12.29 -52.83
C PHE A 300 5.84 11.40 -53.17
N ASP A 301 7.05 11.93 -53.18
CA ASP A 301 8.27 11.16 -53.46
C ASP A 301 8.52 10.02 -52.46
N VAL A 302 7.96 10.15 -51.26
CA VAL A 302 7.98 9.11 -50.24
C VAL A 302 7.35 7.80 -50.75
N TYR A 303 6.35 7.88 -51.64
CA TYR A 303 5.62 6.72 -52.20
C TYR A 303 6.25 6.12 -53.47
N LYS A 304 7.38 6.67 -53.95
CA LYS A 304 8.15 6.09 -55.05
C LYS A 304 9.00 4.90 -54.63
N ARG A 305 9.12 4.71 -53.29
CA ARG A 305 9.90 3.63 -52.72
C ARG A 305 9.05 2.41 -52.39
N ASP A 306 9.72 1.30 -52.09
CA ASP A 306 9.06 0.09 -51.60
C ASP A 306 8.30 0.38 -50.29
N THR A 307 7.05 -0.10 -50.24
CA THR A 307 6.18 0.09 -49.10
C THR A 307 6.72 -0.59 -47.84
N ILE A 308 7.47 -1.70 -48.01
CA ILE A 308 8.11 -2.40 -46.87
C ILE A 308 9.23 -1.54 -46.28
N GLU A 309 10.07 -0.93 -47.13
CA GLU A 309 11.11 0.01 -46.67
C GLU A 309 10.50 1.19 -45.91
N LEU A 310 9.41 1.74 -46.43
CA LEU A 310 8.70 2.87 -45.83
C LEU A 310 8.17 2.48 -44.43
N ILE A 311 7.60 1.30 -44.25
CA ILE A 311 7.12 0.80 -42.96
C ILE A 311 8.28 0.62 -41.99
N GLN A 312 9.39 0.07 -42.41
CA GLN A 312 10.56 -0.09 -41.53
C GLN A 312 11.07 1.27 -41.02
N GLN A 313 11.12 2.27 -41.88
CA GLN A 313 11.51 3.62 -41.47
C GLN A 313 10.48 4.27 -40.53
N LEU A 314 9.17 4.03 -40.74
CA LEU A 314 8.13 4.49 -39.84
C LEU A 314 8.23 3.84 -38.46
N LYS A 315 8.53 2.53 -38.41
CA LYS A 315 8.78 1.84 -37.13
C LYS A 315 9.94 2.47 -36.34
N LYS A 316 11.06 2.73 -37.02
CA LYS A 316 12.21 3.39 -36.41
C LYS A 316 11.85 4.77 -35.88
N LEU A 317 11.16 5.59 -36.65
CA LEU A 317 10.71 6.93 -36.25
C LEU A 317 9.68 6.88 -35.12
N TYR A 318 8.82 5.87 -35.11
CA TYR A 318 7.87 5.65 -34.01
C TYR A 318 8.60 5.45 -32.67
N TYR A 319 9.58 4.56 -32.62
CA TYR A 319 10.35 4.35 -31.38
C TYR A 319 11.06 5.61 -30.92
N ILE A 320 11.73 6.31 -31.84
CA ILE A 320 12.43 7.56 -31.53
C ILE A 320 11.45 8.59 -30.93
N GLN A 321 10.30 8.78 -31.59
CA GLN A 321 9.33 9.79 -31.17
C GLN A 321 8.63 9.40 -29.86
N LYS A 322 8.25 8.12 -29.69
CA LYS A 322 7.63 7.61 -28.48
C LYS A 322 8.53 7.76 -27.26
N ILE A 323 9.80 7.39 -27.41
CA ILE A 323 10.82 7.54 -26.35
C ILE A 323 10.98 9.03 -25.98
N ALA A 324 11.08 9.91 -26.97
CA ALA A 324 11.24 11.35 -26.73
C ALA A 324 10.01 11.96 -26.02
N GLU A 325 8.80 11.54 -26.37
CA GLU A 325 7.55 11.95 -25.72
C GLU A 325 7.52 11.51 -24.24
N ILE A 326 7.85 10.24 -23.98
CA ILE A 326 7.89 9.70 -22.60
C ILE A 326 8.97 10.42 -21.76
N GLU A 327 10.16 10.62 -22.32
CA GLU A 327 11.25 11.34 -21.63
C GLU A 327 10.86 12.79 -21.30
N LYS A 328 10.15 13.46 -22.22
CA LYS A 328 9.62 14.80 -22.00
C LYS A 328 8.60 14.82 -20.86
N GLU A 329 7.63 13.87 -20.87
CA GLU A 329 6.60 13.79 -19.83
C GLU A 329 7.22 13.48 -18.45
N ILE A 330 8.21 12.58 -18.38
CA ILE A 330 8.97 12.32 -17.15
C ILE A 330 9.61 13.60 -16.62
N LYS A 331 10.27 14.37 -17.50
CA LYS A 331 10.93 15.63 -17.13
C LYS A 331 9.94 16.69 -16.63
N GLU A 332 8.77 16.78 -17.24
CA GLU A 332 7.70 17.69 -16.80
C GLU A 332 7.21 17.31 -15.38
N ILE A 333 7.02 16.01 -15.13
CA ILE A 333 6.64 15.51 -13.80
C ILE A 333 7.76 15.77 -12.79
N ASP A 334 9.01 15.54 -13.14
CA ASP A 334 10.16 15.83 -12.26
C ASP A 334 10.22 17.31 -11.87
N ASN A 335 10.09 18.19 -12.83
CA ASN A 335 10.03 19.63 -12.56
C ASN A 335 8.87 20.00 -11.64
N PHE A 336 7.70 19.39 -11.85
CA PHE A 336 6.54 19.59 -10.99
C PHE A 336 6.79 19.12 -9.55
N LEU A 337 7.41 17.94 -9.36
CA LEU A 337 7.71 17.40 -8.03
C LEU A 337 8.75 18.26 -7.29
N VAL A 338 9.80 18.70 -8.00
CA VAL A 338 10.85 19.59 -7.45
C VAL A 338 10.28 20.95 -7.07
N GLN A 339 9.50 21.58 -7.94
CA GLN A 339 8.88 22.89 -7.67
C GLN A 339 7.93 22.86 -6.48
N ASN A 340 7.27 21.72 -6.23
CA ASN A 340 6.37 21.53 -5.09
C ASN A 340 7.07 20.94 -3.85
N ASN A 341 8.39 20.88 -3.82
CA ASN A 341 9.19 20.43 -2.68
C ASN A 341 8.75 19.05 -2.11
N PHE A 342 8.47 18.10 -2.99
CA PHE A 342 7.93 16.78 -2.62
C PHE A 342 8.71 16.10 -1.49
N ASP A 343 10.04 15.99 -1.63
CA ASP A 343 10.90 15.32 -0.65
C ASP A 343 10.92 16.04 0.71
N ASN A 344 10.93 17.38 0.69
CA ASN A 344 10.90 18.17 1.91
C ASN A 344 9.55 18.03 2.65
N ILE A 345 8.43 18.02 1.93
CA ILE A 345 7.12 17.81 2.55
C ILE A 345 7.01 16.40 3.13
N LEU A 346 7.53 15.37 2.43
CA LEU A 346 7.53 14.00 2.91
C LEU A 346 8.33 13.85 4.21
N LYS A 347 9.54 14.43 4.26
CA LYS A 347 10.37 14.46 5.46
C LYS A 347 9.70 15.24 6.59
N SER A 348 9.18 16.42 6.30
CA SER A 348 8.49 17.26 7.28
C SER A 348 7.25 16.59 7.86
N LEU A 349 6.49 15.82 7.06
CA LEU A 349 5.37 15.02 7.58
C LEU A 349 5.83 14.00 8.62
N SER A 350 6.93 13.30 8.34
CA SER A 350 7.50 12.34 9.31
C SER A 350 7.97 13.03 10.59
N ASP A 351 8.69 14.15 10.46
CA ASP A 351 9.21 14.91 11.61
C ASP A 351 8.08 15.49 12.48
N THR A 352 7.04 16.07 11.85
CA THR A 352 5.87 16.60 12.56
C THR A 352 5.07 15.48 13.23
N SER A 353 4.92 14.33 12.55
CA SER A 353 4.28 13.13 13.11
C SER A 353 5.04 12.57 14.31
N ASN A 354 6.38 12.55 14.26
CA ASN A 354 7.22 12.16 15.39
C ASN A 354 7.06 13.11 16.57
N THR A 355 6.94 14.41 16.27
CA THR A 355 6.74 15.42 17.32
C THR A 355 5.38 15.24 18.02
N LEU A 356 4.34 14.82 17.28
CA LEU A 356 3.02 14.55 17.88
C LEU A 356 2.97 13.22 18.64
N LEU A 357 3.76 12.22 18.23
CA LEU A 357 3.83 10.91 18.88
C LEU A 357 4.56 10.97 20.23
N LYS A 358 5.57 11.82 20.36
CA LYS A 358 6.30 12.09 21.62
C LYS A 358 5.50 12.96 22.57
#